data_29f4df8c1b213c6f6ee4a4ba5d6e64bd
#
_entry.id   29f4df8c1b213c6f6ee4a4ba5d6e64bd
#
_cell.length_a   1.000
_cell.length_b   1.000
_cell.length_c   1.000
_cell.angle_alpha   90.00
_cell.angle_beta   90.00
_cell.angle_gamma   90.00
#
_symmetry.space_group_name_H-M   'P 1'
#
loop_
_entity.id
_entity.type
_entity.pdbx_description
1 polymer ?
#
loop_
_entity_poly.entity_id
_entity_poly.type
_entity_poly.pdbx_seq_one_letter_code
_entity_poly.pdbx_strand_id
1 'polypeptide(L)'
;KRFGFAPNAVQQAAMEAANTMDAPGILILEAQMGVGKTEAALAAAEILAARFGAGGIFFGLPTQATANGLFPRLLQWAENQPDDLPRSIRLAHGMAELNEEYIRLQHQVVPVEDDWDDPEAEEQRVQVHQWFRGSKQALLANFVIGTVDQLLMAALCQKHVMLRHLGLAGKVVIVDECHAYDAYMNRYLDRALEWLGWYRVPVILLSAT
;
A
#
# COMPACT_ATOMS: atom_id res chain seq x y z
N LYS A 1 16.65 -9.98 -6.88
CA LYS A 1 16.23 -10.29 -5.47
C LYS A 1 15.75 -8.98 -4.86
N ARG A 2 14.43 -8.77 -4.73
CA ARG A 2 13.84 -7.51 -4.29
C ARG A 2 14.14 -7.14 -2.83
N PHE A 3 14.30 -8.15 -1.98
CA PHE A 3 14.62 -7.96 -0.56
C PHE A 3 16.07 -8.33 -0.20
N GLY A 4 16.92 -8.62 -1.18
CA GLY A 4 18.32 -8.97 -0.95
C GLY A 4 18.58 -10.38 -0.37
N PHE A 5 17.53 -11.13 -0.02
CA PHE A 5 17.58 -12.47 0.56
C PHE A 5 16.71 -13.49 -0.19
N ALA A 6 16.89 -14.78 0.06
CA ALA A 6 16.02 -15.83 -0.47
C ALA A 6 14.73 -15.90 0.36
N PRO A 7 13.56 -16.12 -0.28
CA PRO A 7 12.30 -16.21 0.43
C PRO A 7 12.26 -17.43 1.34
N ASN A 8 11.72 -17.26 2.55
CA ASN A 8 11.47 -18.35 3.49
C ASN A 8 10.17 -19.11 3.15
N ALA A 9 9.85 -20.15 3.92
CA ALA A 9 8.68 -21.00 3.66
C ALA A 9 7.34 -20.22 3.67
N VAL A 10 7.18 -19.25 4.58
CA VAL A 10 5.96 -18.42 4.68
C VAL A 10 5.83 -17.51 3.45
N GLN A 11 6.94 -16.92 3.02
CA GLN A 11 6.97 -16.05 1.85
C GLN A 11 6.71 -16.86 0.56
N GLN A 12 7.30 -18.05 0.45
CA GLN A 12 7.05 -18.96 -0.67
C GLN A 12 5.58 -19.38 -0.75
N ALA A 13 4.98 -19.79 0.38
CA ALA A 13 3.57 -20.16 0.43
C ALA A 13 2.64 -19.00 0.06
N ALA A 14 2.92 -17.78 0.51
CA ALA A 14 2.15 -16.59 0.14
C ALA A 14 2.24 -16.28 -1.36
N MET A 15 3.43 -16.39 -1.94
CA MET A 15 3.65 -16.20 -3.37
C MET A 15 2.93 -17.27 -4.21
N GLU A 16 2.98 -18.54 -3.79
CA GLU A 16 2.29 -19.64 -4.45
C GLU A 16 0.78 -19.45 -4.40
N ALA A 17 0.23 -19.12 -3.22
CA ALA A 17 -1.18 -18.83 -3.07
C ALA A 17 -1.63 -17.67 -3.97
N ALA A 18 -0.85 -16.58 -4.05
CA ALA A 18 -1.15 -15.47 -4.95
C ALA A 18 -1.10 -15.87 -6.44
N ASN A 19 -0.17 -16.75 -6.80
CA ASN A 19 -0.05 -17.26 -8.18
C ASN A 19 -1.21 -18.20 -8.59
N THR A 20 -1.84 -18.87 -7.64
CA THR A 20 -2.91 -19.84 -7.92
C THR A 20 -4.31 -19.24 -7.85
N MET A 21 -4.47 -17.99 -7.42
CA MET A 21 -5.77 -17.33 -7.40
C MET A 21 -6.31 -17.12 -8.82
N ASP A 22 -7.50 -17.65 -9.12
CA ASP A 22 -8.13 -17.52 -10.45
C ASP A 22 -8.83 -16.16 -10.65
N ALA A 23 -9.20 -15.50 -9.56
CA ALA A 23 -9.89 -14.22 -9.57
C ALA A 23 -9.44 -13.35 -8.38
N PRO A 24 -9.62 -12.01 -8.44
CA PRO A 24 -9.44 -11.16 -7.29
C PRO A 24 -10.30 -11.62 -6.10
N GLY A 25 -9.69 -11.72 -4.93
CA GLY A 25 -10.32 -12.22 -3.71
C GLY A 25 -9.49 -11.86 -2.50
N ILE A 26 -9.72 -12.56 -1.39
CA ILE A 26 -9.03 -12.34 -0.12
C ILE A 26 -8.01 -13.46 0.11
N LEU A 27 -6.74 -13.08 0.26
CA LEU A 27 -5.65 -13.93 0.73
C LEU A 27 -5.42 -13.67 2.21
N ILE A 28 -5.57 -14.69 3.06
CA ILE A 28 -5.30 -14.59 4.49
C ILE A 28 -3.93 -15.21 4.76
N LEU A 29 -3.04 -14.42 5.37
CA LEU A 29 -1.71 -14.84 5.78
C LEU A 29 -1.64 -14.83 7.31
N GLU A 30 -1.78 -16.00 7.91
CA GLU A 30 -1.69 -16.20 9.34
C GLU A 30 -0.35 -16.85 9.68
N ALA A 31 0.46 -16.18 10.49
CA ALA A 31 1.78 -16.67 10.91
C ALA A 31 2.29 -15.89 12.12
N GLN A 32 3.21 -16.48 12.87
CA GLN A 32 3.83 -15.87 14.04
C GLN A 32 4.47 -14.51 13.74
N MET A 33 4.62 -13.67 14.77
CA MET A 33 5.35 -12.41 14.66
C MET A 33 6.82 -12.65 14.28
N GLY A 34 7.41 -11.75 13.51
CA GLY A 34 8.83 -11.80 13.15
C GLY A 34 9.21 -12.75 12.01
N VAL A 35 8.28 -13.55 11.47
CA VAL A 35 8.59 -14.50 10.36
C VAL A 35 8.63 -13.85 8.97
N GLY A 36 8.55 -12.53 8.86
CA GLY A 36 8.61 -11.82 7.57
C GLY A 36 7.27 -11.75 6.84
N LYS A 37 6.14 -11.63 7.57
CA LYS A 37 4.79 -11.45 6.97
C LYS A 37 4.69 -10.25 6.04
N THR A 38 5.35 -9.14 6.39
CA THR A 38 5.34 -7.92 5.58
C THR A 38 5.94 -8.16 4.20
N GLU A 39 7.11 -8.80 4.12
CA GLU A 39 7.76 -9.14 2.86
C GLU A 39 6.94 -10.18 2.08
N ALA A 40 6.32 -11.13 2.78
CA ALA A 40 5.42 -12.10 2.17
C ALA A 40 4.21 -11.40 1.52
N ALA A 41 3.61 -10.44 2.23
CA ALA A 41 2.49 -9.66 1.71
C ALA A 41 2.88 -8.80 0.51
N LEU A 42 4.04 -8.12 0.56
CA LEU A 42 4.51 -7.30 -0.56
C LEU A 42 4.82 -8.15 -1.80
N ALA A 43 5.45 -9.33 -1.62
CA ALA A 43 5.72 -10.25 -2.72
C ALA A 43 4.42 -10.80 -3.33
N ALA A 44 3.46 -11.20 -2.49
CA ALA A 44 2.14 -11.64 -2.95
C ALA A 44 1.37 -10.50 -3.64
N ALA A 45 1.43 -9.28 -3.09
CA ALA A 45 0.76 -8.11 -3.67
C ALA A 45 1.28 -7.78 -5.07
N GLU A 46 2.58 -7.92 -5.30
CA GLU A 46 3.18 -7.73 -6.61
C GLU A 46 2.65 -8.75 -7.64
N ILE A 47 2.55 -10.02 -7.23
CA ILE A 47 1.99 -11.08 -8.08
C ILE A 47 0.52 -10.79 -8.38
N LEU A 48 -0.27 -10.43 -7.37
CA LEU A 48 -1.69 -10.10 -7.54
C LEU A 48 -1.88 -8.84 -8.41
N ALA A 49 -1.03 -7.84 -8.25
CA ALA A 49 -1.05 -6.63 -9.08
C ALA A 49 -0.80 -6.96 -10.55
N ALA A 50 0.22 -7.77 -10.83
CA ALA A 50 0.54 -8.21 -12.20
C ALA A 50 -0.59 -9.06 -12.82
N ARG A 51 -1.18 -9.96 -12.04
CA ARG A 51 -2.24 -10.87 -12.52
C ARG A 51 -3.58 -10.16 -12.77
N PHE A 52 -3.92 -9.19 -11.94
CA PHE A 52 -5.25 -8.55 -11.95
C PHE A 52 -5.21 -7.07 -12.38
N GLY A 53 -4.06 -6.59 -12.84
CA GLY A 53 -3.94 -5.25 -13.42
C GLY A 53 -4.03 -4.11 -12.40
N ALA A 54 -3.62 -4.34 -11.14
CA ALA A 54 -3.59 -3.28 -10.14
C ALA A 54 -2.36 -2.37 -10.33
N GLY A 55 -2.58 -1.05 -10.31
CA GLY A 55 -1.53 -0.04 -10.52
C GLY A 55 -0.80 0.39 -9.25
N GLY A 56 -1.05 -0.24 -8.10
CA GLY A 56 -0.41 0.14 -6.84
C GLY A 56 -0.84 -0.70 -5.64
N ILE A 57 -0.44 -0.23 -4.46
CA ILE A 57 -0.71 -0.91 -3.18
C ILE A 57 -1.23 0.11 -2.16
N PHE A 58 -2.23 -0.30 -1.38
CA PHE A 58 -2.56 0.33 -0.11
C PHE A 58 -2.17 -0.60 1.04
N PHE A 59 -1.34 -0.12 1.97
CA PHE A 59 -0.93 -0.86 3.16
C PHE A 59 -1.54 -0.21 4.40
N GLY A 60 -2.56 -0.83 4.96
CA GLY A 60 -3.27 -0.39 6.16
C GLY A 60 -2.69 -1.02 7.43
N LEU A 61 -2.24 -0.18 8.35
CA LEU A 61 -1.60 -0.54 9.62
C LEU A 61 -2.45 -0.09 10.81
N PRO A 62 -2.35 -0.75 11.97
CA PRO A 62 -3.17 -0.41 13.13
C PRO A 62 -2.87 0.97 13.70
N THR A 63 -1.62 1.44 13.60
CA THR A 63 -1.20 2.72 14.19
C THR A 63 -0.34 3.56 13.26
N GLN A 64 -0.25 4.87 13.54
CA GLN A 64 0.64 5.78 12.82
C GLN A 64 2.13 5.44 13.07
N ALA A 65 2.47 4.96 14.26
CA ALA A 65 3.83 4.57 14.60
C ALA A 65 4.29 3.36 13.76
N THR A 66 3.42 2.36 13.58
CA THR A 66 3.71 1.21 12.71
C THR A 66 3.80 1.63 11.25
N ALA A 67 2.97 2.57 10.81
CA ALA A 67 3.02 3.12 9.46
C ALA A 67 4.35 3.85 9.18
N ASN A 68 4.81 4.67 10.13
CA ASN A 68 6.12 5.33 10.05
C ASN A 68 7.27 4.32 10.01
N GLY A 69 7.22 3.28 10.84
CA GLY A 69 8.27 2.24 10.87
C GLY A 69 8.32 1.37 9.61
N LEU A 70 7.20 1.20 8.91
CA LEU A 70 7.15 0.43 7.66
C LEU A 70 7.59 1.25 6.44
N PHE A 71 7.45 2.57 6.49
CA PHE A 71 7.66 3.45 5.35
C PHE A 71 9.02 3.25 4.67
N PRO A 72 10.19 3.21 5.38
CA PRO A 72 11.49 2.99 4.74
C PRO A 72 11.55 1.67 3.96
N ARG A 73 10.97 0.61 4.52
CA ARG A 73 10.98 -0.72 3.90
C ARG A 73 10.14 -0.78 2.64
N LEU A 74 8.97 -0.11 2.64
CA LEU A 74 8.14 -0.02 1.45
C LEU A 74 8.79 0.87 0.39
N LEU A 75 9.43 1.97 0.79
CA LEU A 75 10.18 2.83 -0.12
C LEU A 75 11.27 2.03 -0.84
N GLN A 76 12.13 1.34 -0.10
CA GLN A 76 13.16 0.48 -0.67
C GLN A 76 12.58 -0.60 -1.60
N TRP A 77 11.44 -1.21 -1.22
CA TRP A 77 10.77 -2.17 -2.08
C TRP A 77 10.23 -1.52 -3.36
N ALA A 78 9.66 -0.33 -3.27
CA ALA A 78 9.13 0.40 -4.43
C ALA A 78 10.23 0.83 -5.41
N GLU A 79 11.40 1.26 -4.90
CA GLU A 79 12.58 1.62 -5.69
C GLU A 79 13.17 0.42 -6.44
N ASN A 80 13.08 -0.78 -5.87
CA ASN A 80 13.58 -2.02 -6.46
C ASN A 80 12.61 -2.67 -7.47
N GLN A 81 11.54 -2.00 -7.89
CA GLN A 81 10.65 -2.53 -8.92
C GLN A 81 11.35 -2.55 -10.31
N PRO A 82 11.03 -3.55 -11.18
CA PRO A 82 11.82 -3.82 -12.38
C PRO A 82 11.61 -2.84 -13.53
N ASP A 83 10.55 -2.07 -13.51
CA ASP A 83 10.22 -1.09 -14.53
C ASP A 83 10.70 0.31 -14.11
N ASP A 84 11.11 1.11 -15.07
CA ASP A 84 11.60 2.47 -14.85
C ASP A 84 10.47 3.52 -14.81
N LEU A 85 9.21 3.09 -14.62
CA LEU A 85 8.08 4.01 -14.56
C LEU A 85 8.08 4.79 -13.23
N PRO A 86 7.95 6.12 -13.27
CA PRO A 86 7.85 6.94 -12.07
C PRO A 86 6.59 6.56 -11.28
N ARG A 87 6.74 6.39 -9.98
CA ARG A 87 5.66 5.99 -9.08
C ARG A 87 5.52 6.98 -7.93
N SER A 88 4.27 7.28 -7.61
CA SER A 88 3.97 8.13 -6.47
C SER A 88 3.85 7.30 -5.20
N ILE A 89 4.49 7.75 -4.12
CA ILE A 89 4.34 7.18 -2.78
C ILE A 89 3.71 8.20 -1.83
N ARG A 90 2.88 7.72 -0.92
CA ARG A 90 2.21 8.57 0.06
C ARG A 90 2.12 7.90 1.43
N LEU A 91 2.44 8.68 2.47
CA LEU A 91 2.17 8.33 3.86
C LEU A 91 0.85 8.99 4.28
N ALA A 92 -0.19 8.20 4.49
CA ALA A 92 -1.56 8.65 4.67
C ALA A 92 -2.02 8.52 6.13
N HIS A 93 -1.51 9.39 7.00
CA HIS A 93 -1.99 9.56 8.38
C HIS A 93 -1.73 10.98 8.88
N GLY A 94 -2.33 11.34 10.03
CA GLY A 94 -2.33 12.72 10.55
C GLY A 94 -0.96 13.30 10.91
N MET A 95 0.06 12.48 11.12
CA MET A 95 1.42 12.89 11.51
C MET A 95 2.47 12.55 10.43
N ALA A 96 2.08 12.37 9.19
CA ALA A 96 2.99 12.06 8.08
C ALA A 96 4.12 13.10 7.92
N GLU A 97 3.81 14.36 8.19
CA GLU A 97 4.76 15.49 8.13
C GLU A 97 5.85 15.48 9.22
N LEU A 98 5.79 14.54 10.16
CA LEU A 98 6.83 14.32 11.17
C LEU A 98 7.79 13.17 10.82
N ASN A 99 7.55 12.47 9.73
CA ASN A 99 8.44 11.40 9.26
C ASN A 99 9.59 12.00 8.44
N GLU A 100 10.83 11.89 8.96
CA GLU A 100 12.01 12.52 8.36
C GLU A 100 12.28 12.02 6.93
N GLU A 101 12.10 10.73 6.65
CA GLU A 101 12.32 10.17 5.30
C GLU A 101 11.24 10.66 4.33
N TYR A 102 10.00 10.73 4.79
CA TYR A 102 8.91 11.27 3.99
C TYR A 102 9.10 12.76 3.70
N ILE A 103 9.61 13.54 4.68
CA ILE A 103 9.96 14.95 4.50
C ILE A 103 11.08 15.10 3.47
N ARG A 104 12.12 14.26 3.55
CA ARG A 104 13.23 14.28 2.55
C ARG A 104 12.71 14.06 1.14
N LEU A 105 11.86 13.06 0.94
CA LEU A 105 11.22 12.81 -0.36
C LEU A 105 10.35 13.99 -0.83
N GLN A 106 9.67 14.68 0.09
CA GLN A 106 8.88 15.86 -0.26
C GLN A 106 9.74 17.05 -0.71
N HIS A 107 10.96 17.19 -0.18
CA HIS A 107 11.90 18.26 -0.58
C HIS A 107 12.66 17.96 -1.87
N GLN A 108 12.68 16.71 -2.31
CA GLN A 108 13.26 16.26 -3.57
C GLN A 108 12.26 16.36 -4.74
N VAL A 109 11.08 16.96 -4.52
CA VAL A 109 10.09 17.15 -5.57
C VAL A 109 10.63 18.10 -6.63
N VAL A 110 10.82 17.61 -7.85
CA VAL A 110 11.04 18.44 -9.02
C VAL A 110 9.80 19.33 -9.18
N PRO A 111 9.93 20.66 -9.27
CA PRO A 111 8.81 21.52 -9.62
C PRO A 111 8.28 21.10 -10.98
N VAL A 112 6.97 21.01 -11.13
CA VAL A 112 6.33 20.90 -12.44
C VAL A 112 6.38 22.30 -13.07
N GLU A 113 7.55 22.73 -13.46
CA GLU A 113 7.73 23.80 -14.44
C GLU A 113 8.15 23.11 -15.74
N ASP A 114 7.61 23.57 -16.86
CA ASP A 114 7.63 22.98 -18.19
C ASP A 114 9.05 22.87 -18.84
N ASP A 115 10.08 22.55 -18.09
CA ASP A 115 11.42 22.28 -18.59
C ASP A 115 11.66 20.77 -18.77
N TRP A 116 11.17 20.26 -19.90
CA TRP A 116 11.41 18.90 -20.38
C TRP A 116 12.84 18.65 -20.85
N ASP A 117 13.74 19.64 -20.72
CA ASP A 117 15.06 19.65 -21.35
C ASP A 117 16.23 19.64 -20.34
N ASP A 118 16.04 19.27 -19.06
CA ASP A 118 17.17 19.09 -18.14
C ASP A 118 17.64 17.62 -18.13
N PRO A 119 18.75 17.29 -18.86
CA PRO A 119 19.28 15.93 -18.93
C PRO A 119 20.00 15.49 -17.64
N GLU A 120 20.18 16.36 -16.65
CA GLU A 120 20.83 16.05 -15.35
C GLU A 120 19.85 15.81 -14.22
N ALA A 121 18.53 15.90 -14.44
CA ALA A 121 17.55 15.48 -13.44
C ALA A 121 17.67 13.96 -13.27
N GLU A 122 18.33 13.49 -12.21
CA GLU A 122 18.30 12.09 -11.81
C GLU A 122 16.84 11.65 -11.73
N GLU A 123 16.43 10.78 -12.63
CA GLU A 123 15.08 10.20 -12.67
C GLU A 123 14.83 9.40 -11.39
N GLN A 124 14.28 10.07 -10.39
CA GLN A 124 13.85 9.37 -9.17
C GLN A 124 12.67 8.48 -9.49
N ARG A 125 12.85 7.19 -9.34
CA ARG A 125 11.83 6.15 -9.60
C ARG A 125 10.61 6.26 -8.67
N VAL A 126 10.79 6.85 -7.49
CA VAL A 126 9.72 7.02 -6.50
C VAL A 126 9.66 8.47 -6.06
N GLN A 127 8.49 9.08 -6.17
CA GLN A 127 8.28 10.50 -5.92
C GLN A 127 7.05 10.76 -5.04
N VAL A 128 7.12 11.81 -4.21
CA VAL A 128 5.95 12.38 -3.54
C VAL A 128 5.41 13.51 -4.41
N HIS A 129 4.53 13.15 -5.34
CA HIS A 129 4.00 14.12 -6.28
C HIS A 129 3.16 15.19 -5.58
N GLN A 130 3.38 16.47 -5.91
CA GLN A 130 2.75 17.62 -5.25
C GLN A 130 1.22 17.59 -5.33
N TRP A 131 0.67 17.07 -6.41
CA TRP A 131 -0.78 16.93 -6.60
C TRP A 131 -1.45 16.04 -5.54
N PHE A 132 -0.74 15.03 -5.00
CA PHE A 132 -1.25 14.14 -3.96
C PHE A 132 -1.06 14.67 -2.53
N ARG A 133 -0.54 15.87 -2.32
CA ARG A 133 -0.29 16.44 -0.98
C ARG A 133 -1.56 16.68 -0.17
N GLY A 134 -2.70 16.88 -0.79
CA GLY A 134 -3.98 17.02 -0.11
C GLY A 134 -4.39 15.74 0.63
N SER A 135 -4.84 15.84 1.87
CA SER A 135 -5.31 14.69 2.66
C SER A 135 -6.42 13.88 1.98
N LYS A 136 -7.21 14.53 1.11
CA LYS A 136 -8.31 13.92 0.36
C LYS A 136 -7.84 13.10 -0.85
N GLN A 137 -6.66 13.42 -1.38
CA GLN A 137 -6.07 12.80 -2.57
C GLN A 137 -5.00 11.75 -2.23
N ALA A 138 -4.67 11.61 -0.96
CA ALA A 138 -3.59 10.72 -0.51
C ALA A 138 -3.74 9.28 -1.01
N LEU A 139 -4.97 8.77 -1.08
CA LEU A 139 -5.25 7.42 -1.56
C LEU A 139 -5.11 7.24 -3.08
N LEU A 140 -4.97 8.32 -3.86
CA LEU A 140 -4.81 8.24 -5.32
C LEU A 140 -3.37 7.93 -5.75
N ALA A 141 -2.37 8.12 -4.86
CA ALA A 141 -0.98 7.75 -5.14
C ALA A 141 -0.85 6.24 -5.41
N ASN A 142 0.16 5.81 -6.16
CA ASN A 142 0.38 4.39 -6.48
C ASN A 142 0.62 3.57 -5.20
N PHE A 143 1.57 3.99 -4.38
CA PHE A 143 1.89 3.33 -3.12
C PHE A 143 1.43 4.19 -1.94
N VAL A 144 0.55 3.63 -1.13
CA VAL A 144 -0.01 4.32 0.03
C VAL A 144 0.21 3.47 1.27
N ILE A 145 0.88 4.05 2.26
CA ILE A 145 0.95 3.51 3.62
C ILE A 145 0.09 4.39 4.51
N GLY A 146 -0.77 3.80 5.29
CA GLY A 146 -1.62 4.56 6.19
C GLY A 146 -2.15 3.73 7.34
N THR A 147 -2.93 4.37 8.20
CA THR A 147 -3.69 3.63 9.19
C THR A 147 -4.89 2.94 8.54
N VAL A 148 -5.30 1.81 9.11
CA VAL A 148 -6.48 1.07 8.64
C VAL A 148 -7.74 1.95 8.61
N ASP A 149 -7.82 2.99 9.46
CA ASP A 149 -8.92 3.96 9.45
C ASP A 149 -9.16 4.57 8.08
N GLN A 150 -8.10 4.78 7.28
CA GLN A 150 -8.23 5.31 5.92
C GLN A 150 -9.04 4.36 5.02
N LEU A 151 -8.89 3.04 5.22
CA LEU A 151 -9.71 2.02 4.56
C LEU A 151 -11.13 1.98 5.16
N LEU A 152 -11.24 1.93 6.48
CA LEU A 152 -12.54 1.82 7.17
C LEU A 152 -13.45 3.01 6.85
N MET A 153 -12.88 4.19 6.64
CA MET A 153 -13.64 5.36 6.19
C MET A 153 -14.30 5.18 4.82
N ALA A 154 -13.87 4.23 4.00
CA ALA A 154 -14.56 3.91 2.75
C ALA A 154 -15.92 3.22 2.99
N ALA A 155 -16.12 2.62 4.16
CA ALA A 155 -17.40 2.04 4.57
C ALA A 155 -18.43 3.08 5.08
N LEU A 156 -18.02 4.33 5.26
CA LEU A 156 -18.83 5.40 5.85
C LEU A 156 -19.38 6.35 4.79
N CYS A 157 -20.61 6.80 4.97
CA CYS A 157 -21.22 7.87 4.17
C CYS A 157 -20.63 9.23 4.61
N GLN A 158 -19.51 9.64 4.04
CA GLN A 158 -18.84 10.88 4.37
C GLN A 158 -18.48 11.71 3.13
N LYS A 159 -18.11 12.97 3.35
CA LYS A 159 -17.64 13.83 2.26
C LYS A 159 -16.43 13.19 1.57
N HIS A 160 -16.42 13.27 0.24
CA HIS A 160 -15.33 12.77 -0.62
C HIS A 160 -15.10 11.24 -0.55
N VAL A 161 -16.09 10.45 -0.09
CA VAL A 161 -15.98 8.97 -0.05
C VAL A 161 -15.63 8.40 -1.43
N MET A 162 -16.14 9.00 -2.53
CA MET A 162 -15.83 8.54 -3.89
C MET A 162 -14.34 8.63 -4.25
N LEU A 163 -13.60 9.60 -3.71
CA LEU A 163 -12.15 9.65 -3.91
C LEU A 163 -11.43 8.50 -3.19
N ARG A 164 -11.94 8.06 -2.04
CA ARG A 164 -11.43 6.89 -1.34
C ARG A 164 -11.68 5.63 -2.14
N HIS A 165 -12.90 5.43 -2.62
CA HIS A 165 -13.26 4.30 -3.46
C HIS A 165 -12.41 4.26 -4.74
N LEU A 166 -12.27 5.40 -5.43
CA LEU A 166 -11.43 5.52 -6.61
C LEU A 166 -9.97 5.17 -6.30
N GLY A 167 -9.44 5.69 -5.19
CA GLY A 167 -8.07 5.46 -4.78
C GLY A 167 -7.78 4.00 -4.39
N LEU A 168 -8.76 3.25 -3.91
CA LEU A 168 -8.62 1.84 -3.53
C LEU A 168 -8.89 0.88 -4.70
N ALA A 169 -9.80 1.24 -5.61
CA ALA A 169 -10.28 0.35 -6.68
C ALA A 169 -9.19 -0.14 -7.64
N GLY A 170 -8.09 0.61 -7.80
CA GLY A 170 -6.98 0.24 -8.68
C GLY A 170 -5.76 -0.35 -7.96
N LYS A 171 -5.89 -0.83 -6.73
CA LYS A 171 -4.78 -1.29 -5.91
C LYS A 171 -4.94 -2.73 -5.42
N VAL A 172 -3.84 -3.31 -4.94
CA VAL A 172 -3.90 -4.41 -3.97
C VAL A 172 -3.98 -3.82 -2.57
N VAL A 173 -4.95 -4.25 -1.77
CA VAL A 173 -5.14 -3.76 -0.40
C VAL A 173 -4.55 -4.76 0.58
N ILE A 174 -3.63 -4.30 1.43
CA ILE A 174 -3.02 -5.09 2.51
C ILE A 174 -3.51 -4.51 3.83
N VAL A 175 -4.00 -5.36 4.73
CA VAL A 175 -4.45 -4.98 6.08
C VAL A 175 -3.66 -5.78 7.09
N ASP A 176 -2.91 -5.09 7.94
CA ASP A 176 -2.07 -5.72 8.95
C ASP A 176 -2.77 -5.82 10.31
N GLU A 177 -2.38 -6.83 11.09
CA GLU A 177 -2.86 -7.09 12.45
C GLU A 177 -4.39 -7.14 12.56
N CYS A 178 -5.08 -7.70 11.56
CA CYS A 178 -6.55 -7.70 11.52
C CYS A 178 -7.20 -8.43 12.72
N HIS A 179 -6.49 -9.31 13.42
CA HIS A 179 -6.94 -9.97 14.64
C HIS A 179 -7.08 -9.03 15.85
N ALA A 180 -6.40 -7.90 15.84
CA ALA A 180 -6.39 -6.93 16.94
C ALA A 180 -7.60 -5.97 16.91
N TYR A 181 -8.46 -6.06 15.89
CA TYR A 181 -9.60 -5.15 15.75
C TYR A 181 -10.76 -5.58 16.64
N ASP A 182 -11.38 -4.60 17.29
CA ASP A 182 -12.59 -4.82 18.07
C ASP A 182 -13.83 -5.13 17.18
N ALA A 183 -14.93 -5.51 17.80
CA ALA A 183 -16.16 -5.88 17.10
C ALA A 183 -16.74 -4.73 16.24
N TYR A 184 -16.47 -3.47 16.63
CA TYR A 184 -16.93 -2.29 15.92
C TYR A 184 -16.09 -2.07 14.66
N MET A 185 -14.76 -2.09 14.79
CA MET A 185 -13.85 -2.00 13.66
C MET A 185 -14.06 -3.13 12.64
N ASN A 186 -14.28 -4.35 13.11
CA ASN A 186 -14.55 -5.50 12.24
C ASN A 186 -15.79 -5.29 11.36
N ARG A 187 -16.86 -4.67 11.87
CA ARG A 187 -18.04 -4.36 11.06
C ARG A 187 -17.74 -3.38 9.92
N TYR A 188 -16.88 -2.39 10.17
CA TYR A 188 -16.46 -1.47 9.10
C TYR A 188 -15.50 -2.13 8.12
N LEU A 189 -14.64 -3.02 8.62
CA LEU A 189 -13.76 -3.80 7.77
C LEU A 189 -14.58 -4.70 6.84
N ASP A 190 -15.56 -5.44 7.36
CA ASP A 190 -16.47 -6.28 6.57
C ASP A 190 -17.12 -5.46 5.45
N ARG A 191 -17.65 -4.27 5.79
CA ARG A 191 -18.28 -3.39 4.80
C ARG A 191 -17.29 -2.84 3.78
N ALA A 192 -16.06 -2.52 4.20
CA ALA A 192 -15.02 -2.10 3.28
C ALA A 192 -14.62 -3.24 2.34
N LEU A 193 -14.49 -4.47 2.86
CA LEU A 193 -14.20 -5.66 2.06
C LEU A 193 -15.30 -5.97 1.05
N GLU A 194 -16.57 -5.78 1.39
CA GLU A 194 -17.68 -5.88 0.42
C GLU A 194 -17.48 -4.91 -0.75
N TRP A 195 -17.16 -3.64 -0.49
CA TRP A 195 -16.88 -2.66 -1.55
C TRP A 195 -15.68 -3.07 -2.40
N LEU A 196 -14.58 -3.51 -1.77
CA LEU A 196 -13.41 -4.00 -2.48
C LEU A 196 -13.74 -5.21 -3.37
N GLY A 197 -14.61 -6.11 -2.90
CA GLY A 197 -15.11 -7.24 -3.67
C GLY A 197 -15.89 -6.78 -4.92
N TRP A 198 -16.79 -5.79 -4.79
CA TRP A 198 -17.51 -5.20 -5.91
C TRP A 198 -16.57 -4.59 -6.96
N TYR A 199 -15.46 -3.99 -6.53
CA TYR A 199 -14.43 -3.43 -7.41
C TYR A 199 -13.44 -4.47 -7.92
N ARG A 200 -13.55 -5.74 -7.51
CA ARG A 200 -12.62 -6.81 -7.85
C ARG A 200 -11.18 -6.50 -7.43
N VAL A 201 -11.04 -5.90 -6.26
CA VAL A 201 -9.75 -5.53 -5.65
C VAL A 201 -9.20 -6.74 -4.92
N PRO A 202 -7.97 -7.19 -5.21
CA PRO A 202 -7.30 -8.21 -4.42
C PRO A 202 -6.97 -7.69 -3.02
N VAL A 203 -7.24 -8.50 -2.00
CA VAL A 203 -6.99 -8.13 -0.60
C VAL A 203 -6.08 -9.16 0.07
N ILE A 204 -5.15 -8.69 0.88
CA ILE A 204 -4.29 -9.52 1.74
C ILE A 204 -4.54 -9.12 3.19
N LEU A 205 -4.99 -10.05 4.01
CA LEU A 205 -5.19 -9.87 5.45
C LEU A 205 -4.05 -10.56 6.20
N LEU A 206 -3.35 -9.80 7.05
CA LEU A 206 -2.27 -10.31 7.88
C LEU A 206 -2.76 -10.47 9.31
N SER A 207 -2.52 -11.64 9.88
CA SER A 207 -2.87 -11.97 11.26
C SER A 207 -1.66 -12.60 11.98
N ALA A 208 -1.51 -12.30 13.26
CA ALA A 208 -0.63 -13.05 14.13
C ALA A 208 -1.42 -14.19 14.77
N THR A 209 -0.79 -15.35 14.92
CA THR A 209 -1.24 -16.48 15.74
C THR A 209 -0.80 -16.29 17.17
#